data_5afa12cbdc1ecc0402c71b4348389605
#
_entry.id   5afa12cbdc1ecc0402c71b4348389605
#
_cell.length_a   1.000
_cell.length_b   1.000
_cell.length_c   1.000
_cell.angle_alpha   90.00
_cell.angle_beta   90.00
_cell.angle_gamma   90.00
#
_symmetry.space_group_name_H-M   'P 1'
#
loop_
_entity.id
_entity.type
_entity.pdbx_description
1 polymer ?
#
loop_
_entity_poly.entity_id
_entity_poly.type
_entity_poly.pdbx_seq_one_letter_code
_entity_poly.pdbx_strand_id
1 'polypeptide(L)'
;TSMQYKDGYYTKREACVIMTCFSTAAFSFIFILTRTCGLEAYFLPAVFAIYAAVIPCAILLPRVWPLSVQKDEYAMESPEIKEDIPEGLSKGQWALKCAVEKAETMTVKKFVLKGVQTIASVWFDVLPMVMFVATTGMIVNEYTPVFKFLTAPFVPVLNWMGFAEAEVAAPMLLTGFLDQFLPVAMANALTAVDTRFFIFCVAIAQIIYMSEIGVMMIRSKVDFNIGKIFIVFLERTILSMPIIWAYTRLLIH
;
A
#
# COMPACT_ATOMS: atom_id res chain seq x y z
N THR A 1 -8.45 -5.84 -8.14
CA THR A 1 -7.82 -5.10 -9.28
C THR A 1 -7.03 -6.04 -10.18
N SER A 2 -6.07 -6.84 -9.64
CA SER A 2 -5.24 -7.75 -10.45
C SER A 2 -6.06 -8.78 -11.26
N MET A 3 -7.10 -9.38 -10.66
CA MET A 3 -8.00 -10.30 -11.38
C MET A 3 -8.80 -9.55 -12.45
N GLN A 4 -9.37 -8.41 -12.11
CA GLN A 4 -10.15 -7.59 -13.04
C GLN A 4 -9.33 -7.06 -14.21
N TYR A 5 -8.04 -6.76 -14.02
CA TYR A 5 -7.13 -6.45 -15.11
C TYR A 5 -6.95 -7.65 -16.07
N LYS A 6 -6.76 -8.87 -15.52
CA LYS A 6 -6.68 -10.10 -16.33
C LYS A 6 -7.95 -10.39 -17.11
N ASP A 7 -9.09 -10.03 -16.52
CA ASP A 7 -10.41 -10.20 -17.12
C ASP A 7 -10.78 -9.06 -18.08
N GLY A 8 -9.88 -8.09 -18.32
CA GLY A 8 -10.05 -6.99 -19.29
C GLY A 8 -10.93 -5.83 -18.81
N TYR A 9 -11.26 -5.75 -17.51
CA TYR A 9 -12.07 -4.64 -16.97
C TYR A 9 -11.30 -3.34 -16.76
N TYR A 10 -9.98 -3.41 -16.62
CA TYR A 10 -9.10 -2.25 -16.43
C TYR A 10 -7.99 -2.23 -17.46
N THR A 11 -7.59 -1.04 -17.86
CA THR A 11 -6.36 -0.84 -18.62
C THR A 11 -5.13 -1.08 -17.73
N LYS A 12 -3.98 -1.30 -18.32
CA LYS A 12 -2.70 -1.44 -17.63
C LYS A 12 -2.42 -0.25 -16.71
N ARG A 13 -2.67 0.96 -17.20
CA ARG A 13 -2.47 2.20 -16.44
C ARG A 13 -3.41 2.28 -15.24
N GLU A 14 -4.69 2.04 -15.44
CA GLU A 14 -5.70 2.02 -14.37
C GLU A 14 -5.36 0.99 -13.30
N ALA A 15 -4.99 -0.22 -13.70
CA ALA A 15 -4.58 -1.26 -12.78
C ALA A 15 -3.35 -0.84 -11.94
N CYS A 16 -2.31 -0.26 -12.58
CA CYS A 16 -1.13 0.26 -11.88
C CYS A 16 -1.52 1.34 -10.87
N VAL A 17 -2.32 2.33 -11.29
CA VAL A 17 -2.74 3.46 -10.45
C VAL A 17 -3.58 2.98 -9.26
N ILE A 18 -4.56 2.11 -9.50
CA ILE A 18 -5.42 1.59 -8.42
C ILE A 18 -4.58 0.80 -7.40
N MET A 19 -3.65 -0.04 -7.85
CA MET A 19 -2.83 -0.86 -6.96
C MET A 19 -1.81 -0.04 -6.16
N THR A 20 -1.31 1.07 -6.70
CA THR A 20 -0.25 1.86 -6.07
C THR A 20 -0.72 3.13 -5.37
N CYS A 21 -1.87 3.71 -5.77
CA CYS A 21 -2.31 5.01 -5.28
C CYS A 21 -3.56 4.97 -4.42
N PHE A 22 -4.49 4.05 -4.71
CA PHE A 22 -5.81 4.01 -4.07
C PHE A 22 -5.96 2.92 -3.00
N SER A 23 -4.90 2.23 -2.64
CA SER A 23 -4.90 1.30 -1.52
C SER A 23 -4.60 2.02 -0.21
N THR A 24 -5.21 1.60 0.89
CA THR A 24 -4.92 2.06 2.24
C THR A 24 -5.02 0.88 3.22
N ALA A 25 -4.34 0.99 4.36
CA ALA A 25 -4.47 -0.01 5.41
C ALA A 25 -5.86 0.07 6.08
N ALA A 26 -6.43 -1.07 6.42
CA ALA A 26 -7.70 -1.12 7.16
C ALA A 26 -7.55 -0.52 8.57
N PHE A 27 -8.60 0.09 9.09
CA PHE A 27 -8.60 0.68 10.45
C PHE A 27 -8.19 -0.32 11.53
N SER A 28 -8.69 -1.56 11.44
CA SER A 28 -8.34 -2.63 12.36
C SER A 28 -6.86 -2.97 12.32
N PHE A 29 -6.26 -2.95 11.14
CA PHE A 29 -4.84 -3.19 10.96
C PHE A 29 -3.99 -2.04 11.52
N ILE A 30 -4.37 -0.79 11.24
CA ILE A 30 -3.71 0.39 11.82
C ILE A 30 -3.79 0.32 13.35
N PHE A 31 -4.94 -0.07 13.92
CA PHE A 31 -5.10 -0.21 15.37
C PHE A 31 -4.15 -1.26 15.96
N ILE A 32 -4.01 -2.42 15.33
CA ILE A 32 -3.08 -3.46 15.79
C ILE A 32 -1.64 -2.95 15.74
N LEU A 33 -1.27 -2.24 14.68
CA LEU A 33 0.08 -1.70 14.52
C LEU A 33 0.37 -0.56 15.50
N THR A 34 -0.60 0.30 15.85
CA THR A 34 -0.41 1.32 16.89
C THR A 34 -0.09 0.69 18.25
N ARG A 35 -0.74 -0.44 18.58
CA ARG A 35 -0.41 -1.19 19.80
C ARG A 35 1.01 -1.75 19.76
N THR A 36 1.44 -2.26 18.62
CA THR A 36 2.81 -2.78 18.47
C THR A 36 3.87 -1.70 18.71
N CYS A 37 3.58 -0.44 18.35
CA CYS A 37 4.48 0.70 18.55
C CYS A 37 4.28 1.42 19.88
N GLY A 38 3.36 1.00 20.76
CA GLY A 38 3.03 1.74 21.98
C GLY A 38 2.45 3.14 21.70
N LEU A 39 1.64 3.26 20.64
CA LEU A 39 1.02 4.50 20.16
C LEU A 39 -0.50 4.46 20.24
N GLU A 40 -1.09 3.65 21.13
CA GLU A 40 -2.56 3.46 21.21
C GLU A 40 -3.31 4.77 21.43
N ALA A 41 -2.76 5.67 22.25
CA ALA A 41 -3.35 6.98 22.52
C ALA A 41 -3.42 7.87 21.26
N TYR A 42 -2.56 7.60 20.28
CA TYR A 42 -2.46 8.36 19.03
C TYR A 42 -3.13 7.67 17.83
N PHE A 43 -3.95 6.64 18.06
CA PHE A 43 -4.61 5.91 16.97
C PHE A 43 -5.43 6.80 16.04
N LEU A 44 -6.36 7.60 16.58
CA LEU A 44 -7.18 8.50 15.76
C LEU A 44 -6.34 9.57 15.04
N PRO A 45 -5.42 10.30 15.74
CA PRO A 45 -4.47 11.18 15.08
C PRO A 45 -3.70 10.51 13.95
N ALA A 46 -3.19 9.28 14.14
CA ALA A 46 -2.47 8.56 13.11
C ALA A 46 -3.34 8.25 11.88
N VAL A 47 -4.56 7.82 12.10
CA VAL A 47 -5.53 7.59 11.02
C VAL A 47 -5.72 8.85 10.19
N PHE A 48 -5.97 10.00 10.81
CA PHE A 48 -6.14 11.26 10.09
C PHE A 48 -4.88 11.67 9.34
N ALA A 49 -3.70 11.54 9.95
CA ALA A 49 -2.42 11.87 9.30
C ALA A 49 -2.17 10.99 8.07
N ILE A 50 -2.41 9.67 8.17
CA ILE A 50 -2.23 8.71 7.09
C ILE A 50 -3.18 9.04 5.93
N TYR A 51 -4.48 9.23 6.20
CA TYR A 51 -5.43 9.52 5.12
C TYR A 51 -5.19 10.89 4.49
N ALA A 52 -4.83 11.90 5.28
CA ALA A 52 -4.43 13.21 4.75
C ALA A 52 -3.22 13.12 3.82
N ALA A 53 -2.26 12.23 4.08
CA ALA A 53 -1.10 12.01 3.22
C ALA A 53 -1.44 11.18 1.96
N VAL A 54 -2.33 10.21 2.08
CA VAL A 54 -2.71 9.31 0.96
C VAL A 54 -3.50 10.05 -0.13
N ILE A 55 -4.38 10.99 0.23
CA ILE A 55 -5.20 11.74 -0.74
C ILE A 55 -4.34 12.51 -1.76
N PRO A 56 -3.38 13.36 -1.37
CA PRO A 56 -2.49 14.01 -2.32
C PRO A 56 -1.66 13.02 -3.14
N CYS A 57 -1.20 11.92 -2.54
CA CYS A 57 -0.50 10.87 -3.27
C CYS A 57 -1.38 10.27 -4.38
N ALA A 58 -2.65 10.00 -4.11
CA ALA A 58 -3.59 9.48 -5.09
C ALA A 58 -3.86 10.44 -6.25
N ILE A 59 -3.77 11.75 -6.01
CA ILE A 59 -3.99 12.79 -7.02
C ILE A 59 -2.71 13.05 -7.85
N LEU A 60 -1.54 13.08 -7.21
CA LEU A 60 -0.30 13.52 -7.85
C LEU A 60 0.44 12.38 -8.55
N LEU A 61 0.57 11.21 -7.92
CA LEU A 61 1.37 10.10 -8.44
C LEU A 61 0.92 9.60 -9.83
N PRO A 62 -0.38 9.51 -10.16
CA PRO A 62 -0.79 9.12 -11.51
C PRO A 62 -0.31 10.06 -12.62
N ARG A 63 0.12 11.29 -12.26
CA ARG A 63 0.60 12.33 -13.18
C ARG A 63 2.11 12.36 -13.31
N VAL A 64 2.82 11.66 -12.44
CA VAL A 64 4.29 11.60 -12.39
C VAL A 64 4.77 10.31 -13.07
N TRP A 65 5.98 10.33 -13.60
CA TRP A 65 6.66 9.12 -14.06
C TRP A 65 6.94 8.21 -12.85
N PRO A 66 6.78 6.89 -12.90
CA PRO A 66 6.53 6.05 -14.07
C PRO A 66 5.06 5.76 -14.37
N LEU A 67 4.10 6.21 -13.56
CA LEU A 67 2.68 5.90 -13.74
C LEU A 67 2.06 6.65 -14.93
N SER A 68 2.46 7.90 -15.17
CA SER A 68 1.94 8.73 -16.26
C SER A 68 2.22 8.20 -17.66
N VAL A 69 3.29 7.41 -17.84
CA VAL A 69 3.71 6.83 -19.12
C VAL A 69 3.21 5.40 -19.35
N GLN A 70 2.41 4.86 -18.43
CA GLN A 70 1.81 3.55 -18.65
C GLN A 70 0.77 3.63 -19.76
N LYS A 71 0.78 2.61 -20.63
CA LYS A 71 -0.15 2.54 -21.76
C LYS A 71 -1.55 2.19 -21.30
N ASP A 72 -2.55 2.80 -21.95
CA ASP A 72 -3.96 2.49 -21.75
C ASP A 72 -4.36 1.28 -22.64
N GLU A 73 -3.71 0.14 -22.42
CA GLU A 73 -3.93 -1.13 -23.11
C GLU A 73 -4.63 -2.12 -22.17
N TYR A 74 -5.63 -2.83 -22.68
CA TYR A 74 -6.29 -3.92 -21.97
C TYR A 74 -5.47 -5.21 -22.10
N ALA A 75 -5.54 -6.07 -21.09
CA ALA A 75 -4.85 -7.37 -21.10
C ALA A 75 -5.47 -8.38 -22.07
N MET A 76 -6.77 -8.25 -22.33
CA MET A 76 -7.56 -9.01 -23.30
C MET A 76 -8.50 -8.03 -24.02
N GLU A 77 -9.13 -8.47 -25.13
CA GLU A 77 -10.26 -7.72 -25.68
C GLU A 77 -11.23 -7.44 -24.55
N SER A 78 -11.49 -6.15 -24.32
CA SER A 78 -12.39 -5.72 -23.26
C SER A 78 -13.68 -6.52 -23.36
N PRO A 79 -14.12 -7.23 -22.32
CA PRO A 79 -15.45 -7.79 -22.34
C PRO A 79 -16.38 -6.60 -22.65
N GLU A 80 -17.28 -6.74 -23.61
CA GLU A 80 -18.29 -5.72 -23.88
C GLU A 80 -18.98 -5.41 -22.55
N ILE A 81 -18.45 -4.42 -21.84
CA ILE A 81 -19.14 -3.84 -20.70
C ILE A 81 -20.29 -3.10 -21.33
N LYS A 82 -21.43 -3.75 -21.44
CA LYS A 82 -22.68 -3.10 -21.82
C LYS A 82 -22.99 -2.12 -20.69
N GLU A 83 -22.33 -0.95 -20.76
CA GLU A 83 -22.68 0.21 -19.93
C GLU A 83 -24.05 0.80 -20.33
N ASP A 84 -24.68 0.25 -21.35
CA ASP A 84 -26.02 0.63 -21.76
C ASP A 84 -27.01 0.23 -20.67
N ILE A 85 -27.24 1.18 -19.79
CA ILE A 85 -28.29 1.08 -18.78
C ILE A 85 -29.61 1.07 -19.55
N PRO A 86 -30.43 0.01 -19.47
CA PRO A 86 -31.70 -0.06 -20.17
C PRO A 86 -32.55 1.17 -19.85
N GLU A 87 -33.20 1.73 -20.88
CA GLU A 87 -34.06 2.90 -20.71
C GLU A 87 -35.10 2.63 -19.62
N GLY A 88 -35.18 3.52 -18.64
CA GLY A 88 -36.09 3.43 -17.50
C GLY A 88 -35.52 2.88 -16.21
N LEU A 89 -34.26 2.46 -16.16
CA LEU A 89 -33.59 2.01 -14.93
C LEU A 89 -32.58 3.05 -14.45
N SER A 90 -32.56 3.30 -13.11
CA SER A 90 -31.49 4.08 -12.51
C SER A 90 -30.20 3.25 -12.42
N LYS A 91 -29.02 3.94 -12.34
CA LYS A 91 -27.70 3.28 -12.17
C LYS A 91 -27.69 2.27 -11.01
N GLY A 92 -28.33 2.63 -9.89
CA GLY A 92 -28.40 1.76 -8.72
C GLY A 92 -29.30 0.53 -8.94
N GLN A 93 -30.44 0.68 -9.62
CA GLN A 93 -31.34 -0.44 -9.95
C GLN A 93 -30.69 -1.40 -10.93
N TRP A 94 -29.97 -0.87 -11.95
CA TRP A 94 -29.22 -1.68 -12.88
C TRP A 94 -28.09 -2.46 -12.19
N ALA A 95 -27.30 -1.80 -11.36
CA ALA A 95 -26.24 -2.46 -10.57
C ALA A 95 -26.79 -3.55 -9.66
N LEU A 96 -27.94 -3.31 -9.00
CA LEU A 96 -28.60 -4.30 -8.16
C LEU A 96 -29.08 -5.51 -8.99
N LYS A 97 -29.69 -5.27 -10.17
CA LYS A 97 -30.12 -6.33 -11.07
C LYS A 97 -28.96 -7.21 -11.52
N CYS A 98 -27.85 -6.62 -11.96
CA CYS A 98 -26.64 -7.35 -12.34
C CYS A 98 -26.04 -8.13 -11.14
N ALA A 99 -26.09 -7.57 -9.95
CA ALA A 99 -25.63 -8.25 -8.74
C ALA A 99 -26.51 -9.47 -8.40
N VAL A 100 -27.84 -9.35 -8.54
CA VAL A 100 -28.78 -10.46 -8.31
C VAL A 100 -28.57 -11.57 -9.34
N GLU A 101 -28.50 -11.22 -10.62
CA GLU A 101 -28.22 -12.19 -11.70
C GLU A 101 -26.92 -12.95 -11.46
N LYS A 102 -25.87 -12.24 -11.01
CA LYS A 102 -24.59 -12.86 -10.64
C LYS A 102 -24.71 -13.75 -9.40
N ALA A 103 -25.50 -13.34 -8.42
CA ALA A 103 -25.75 -14.14 -7.22
C ALA A 103 -26.54 -15.42 -7.52
N GLU A 104 -27.53 -15.38 -8.40
CA GLU A 104 -28.31 -16.54 -8.82
C GLU A 104 -27.47 -17.63 -9.51
N THR A 105 -26.38 -17.24 -10.18
CA THR A 105 -25.40 -18.19 -10.76
C THR A 105 -24.50 -18.86 -9.72
N MET A 106 -24.52 -18.37 -8.47
CA MET A 106 -23.67 -18.82 -7.37
C MET A 106 -24.42 -19.81 -6.47
N THR A 107 -24.14 -21.08 -6.65
CA THR A 107 -24.62 -22.10 -5.70
C THR A 107 -23.85 -21.98 -4.38
N VAL A 108 -24.51 -22.24 -3.23
CA VAL A 108 -23.87 -22.25 -1.89
C VAL A 108 -22.59 -23.09 -1.87
N LYS A 109 -22.60 -24.26 -2.53
CA LYS A 109 -21.40 -25.11 -2.67
C LYS A 109 -20.25 -24.40 -3.38
N LYS A 110 -20.54 -23.68 -4.49
CA LYS A 110 -19.52 -22.90 -5.22
C LYS A 110 -19.00 -21.74 -4.38
N PHE A 111 -19.87 -21.08 -3.62
CA PHE A 111 -19.49 -19.99 -2.72
C PHE A 111 -18.53 -20.47 -1.64
N VAL A 112 -18.90 -21.55 -0.92
CA VAL A 112 -18.06 -22.14 0.12
C VAL A 112 -16.74 -22.65 -0.46
N LEU A 113 -16.75 -23.32 -1.60
CA LEU A 113 -15.54 -23.82 -2.26
C LEU A 113 -14.59 -22.68 -2.64
N LYS A 114 -15.11 -21.60 -3.23
CA LYS A 114 -14.32 -20.40 -3.54
C LYS A 114 -13.76 -19.75 -2.28
N GLY A 115 -14.54 -19.68 -1.20
CA GLY A 115 -14.07 -19.18 0.10
C GLY A 115 -12.89 -20.00 0.63
N VAL A 116 -13.03 -21.32 0.64
CA VAL A 116 -11.95 -22.23 1.08
C VAL A 116 -10.71 -22.10 0.17
N GLN A 117 -10.89 -22.04 -1.15
CA GLN A 117 -9.78 -21.83 -2.08
C GLN A 117 -9.07 -20.50 -1.85
N THR A 118 -9.80 -19.43 -1.57
CA THR A 118 -9.22 -18.11 -1.26
C THR A 118 -8.41 -18.19 0.04
N ILE A 119 -8.96 -18.81 1.09
CA ILE A 119 -8.24 -18.99 2.36
C ILE A 119 -6.99 -19.83 2.14
N ALA A 120 -7.09 -20.95 1.43
CA ALA A 120 -5.95 -21.80 1.13
C ALA A 120 -4.87 -21.07 0.34
N SER A 121 -5.25 -20.27 -0.67
CA SER A 121 -4.32 -19.46 -1.44
C SER A 121 -3.59 -18.42 -0.56
N VAL A 122 -4.30 -17.77 0.37
CA VAL A 122 -3.64 -16.85 1.31
C VAL A 122 -2.64 -17.57 2.20
N TRP A 123 -2.99 -18.74 2.72
CA TRP A 123 -2.12 -19.50 3.64
C TRP A 123 -0.92 -20.15 2.95
N PHE A 124 -1.10 -20.68 1.76
CA PHE A 124 -0.06 -21.47 1.07
C PHE A 124 0.73 -20.67 0.03
N ASP A 125 0.15 -19.61 -0.53
CA ASP A 125 0.83 -18.80 -1.55
C ASP A 125 1.34 -17.47 -0.99
N VAL A 126 0.47 -16.72 -0.29
CA VAL A 126 0.79 -15.36 0.15
C VAL A 126 1.65 -15.38 1.40
N LEU A 127 1.24 -16.10 2.45
CA LEU A 127 1.93 -16.09 3.74
C LEU A 127 3.39 -16.56 3.65
N PRO A 128 3.75 -17.67 2.98
CA PRO A 128 5.15 -18.07 2.83
C PRO A 128 5.98 -17.03 2.08
N MET A 129 5.39 -16.38 1.07
CA MET A 129 6.08 -15.33 0.31
C MET A 129 6.34 -14.09 1.17
N VAL A 130 5.35 -13.66 1.94
CA VAL A 130 5.51 -12.55 2.92
C VAL A 130 6.61 -12.87 3.92
N MET A 131 6.58 -14.07 4.51
CA MET A 131 7.62 -14.51 5.46
C MET A 131 9.01 -14.53 4.82
N PHE A 132 9.14 -15.05 3.60
CA PHE A 132 10.42 -15.09 2.88
C PHE A 132 10.97 -13.69 2.64
N VAL A 133 10.15 -12.78 2.10
CA VAL A 133 10.56 -11.39 1.80
C VAL A 133 10.91 -10.64 3.08
N ALA A 134 10.08 -10.73 4.11
CA ALA A 134 10.30 -10.07 5.39
C ALA A 134 11.58 -10.57 6.07
N THR A 135 11.77 -11.90 6.17
CA THR A 135 12.97 -12.49 6.77
C THR A 135 14.24 -12.11 6.00
N THR A 136 14.19 -12.20 4.67
CA THR A 136 15.34 -11.78 3.84
C THR A 136 15.64 -10.30 4.03
N GLY A 137 14.62 -9.45 4.09
CA GLY A 137 14.76 -8.03 4.36
C GLY A 137 15.37 -7.73 5.72
N MET A 138 14.96 -8.44 6.76
CA MET A 138 15.55 -8.33 8.12
C MET A 138 17.03 -8.73 8.11
N ILE A 139 17.38 -9.84 7.46
CA ILE A 139 18.77 -10.29 7.33
C ILE A 139 19.62 -9.22 6.63
N VAL A 140 19.13 -8.68 5.51
CA VAL A 140 19.84 -7.62 4.78
C VAL A 140 20.00 -6.37 5.64
N ASN A 141 18.97 -5.96 6.39
CA ASN A 141 19.03 -4.80 7.26
C ASN A 141 19.99 -4.99 8.43
N GLU A 142 20.03 -6.18 9.05
CA GLU A 142 20.86 -6.45 10.21
C GLU A 142 22.33 -6.67 9.86
N TYR A 143 22.60 -7.46 8.81
CA TYR A 143 23.94 -7.92 8.48
C TYR A 143 24.63 -7.09 7.40
N THR A 144 23.95 -6.11 6.77
CA THR A 144 24.55 -5.29 5.72
C THR A 144 24.30 -3.80 5.94
N PRO A 145 25.24 -2.91 5.55
CA PRO A 145 25.04 -1.47 5.65
C PRO A 145 24.19 -0.89 4.50
N VAL A 146 23.60 -1.73 3.66
CA VAL A 146 22.89 -1.29 2.43
C VAL A 146 21.80 -0.26 2.75
N PHE A 147 20.92 -0.55 3.72
CA PHE A 147 19.87 0.39 4.09
C PHE A 147 20.43 1.67 4.69
N LYS A 148 21.45 1.61 5.52
CA LYS A 148 22.12 2.82 6.08
C LYS A 148 22.69 3.69 4.96
N PHE A 149 23.33 3.09 3.98
CA PHE A 149 23.90 3.82 2.84
C PHE A 149 22.80 4.45 1.95
N LEU A 150 21.78 3.68 1.60
CA LEU A 150 20.67 4.17 0.76
C LEU A 150 19.83 5.26 1.46
N THR A 151 19.76 5.23 2.79
CA THR A 151 18.97 6.19 3.59
C THR A 151 19.77 7.38 4.07
N ALA A 152 21.09 7.41 3.85
CA ALA A 152 21.95 8.55 4.21
C ALA A 152 21.38 9.93 3.76
N PRO A 153 20.77 10.08 2.57
CA PRO A 153 20.16 11.35 2.17
C PRO A 153 18.94 11.77 3.00
N PHE A 154 18.26 10.83 3.67
CA PHE A 154 17.10 11.13 4.50
C PHE A 154 17.48 11.63 5.91
N VAL A 155 18.69 11.30 6.40
CA VAL A 155 19.16 11.76 7.71
C VAL A 155 19.16 13.28 7.83
N PRO A 156 19.78 14.05 6.92
CA PRO A 156 19.72 15.52 7.00
C PRO A 156 18.30 16.08 6.87
N VAL A 157 17.43 15.42 6.12
CA VAL A 157 16.02 15.83 5.99
C VAL A 157 15.29 15.65 7.32
N LEU A 158 15.44 14.50 7.97
CA LEU A 158 14.83 14.24 9.29
C LEU A 158 15.38 15.19 10.37
N ASN A 159 16.68 15.47 10.35
CA ASN A 159 17.29 16.45 11.24
C ASN A 159 16.74 17.88 10.99
N TRP A 160 16.59 18.29 9.72
CA TRP A 160 15.97 19.57 9.37
C TRP A 160 14.50 19.64 9.80
N MET A 161 13.79 18.54 9.69
CA MET A 161 12.41 18.41 10.19
C MET A 161 12.35 18.42 11.73
N GLY A 162 13.50 18.36 12.43
CA GLY A 162 13.63 18.45 13.88
C GLY A 162 13.29 17.16 14.61
N PHE A 163 13.42 16.00 13.96
CA PHE A 163 13.23 14.71 14.61
C PHE A 163 14.51 14.27 15.32
N ALA A 164 14.35 13.78 16.56
CA ALA A 164 15.42 13.11 17.29
C ALA A 164 15.70 11.74 16.68
N GLU A 165 16.90 11.21 16.89
CA GLU A 165 17.28 9.86 16.47
C GLU A 165 17.19 9.64 14.94
N ALA A 166 17.44 10.69 14.14
CA ALA A 166 17.31 10.65 12.67
C ALA A 166 18.15 9.55 12.01
N GLU A 167 19.34 9.26 12.55
CA GLU A 167 20.22 8.20 12.03
C GLU A 167 19.63 6.79 12.21
N VAL A 168 18.89 6.58 13.30
CA VAL A 168 18.20 5.32 13.59
C VAL A 168 16.89 5.23 12.82
N ALA A 169 16.20 6.35 12.67
CA ALA A 169 14.89 6.43 12.01
C ALA A 169 14.98 6.33 10.47
N ALA A 170 16.03 6.90 9.86
CA ALA A 170 16.16 6.94 8.40
C ALA A 170 16.11 5.55 7.73
N PRO A 171 16.80 4.50 8.19
CA PRO A 171 16.68 3.16 7.61
C PRO A 171 15.25 2.61 7.61
N MET A 172 14.43 2.98 8.61
CA MET A 172 13.06 2.52 8.73
C MET A 172 12.18 3.01 7.58
N LEU A 173 12.49 4.17 6.98
CA LEU A 173 11.76 4.70 5.81
C LEU A 173 11.86 3.78 4.59
N LEU A 174 12.99 3.13 4.36
CA LEU A 174 13.18 2.23 3.22
C LEU A 174 12.82 0.78 3.52
N THR A 175 12.90 0.35 4.78
CA THR A 175 12.50 -1.02 5.16
C THR A 175 11.01 -1.26 4.90
N GLY A 176 10.20 -0.19 4.86
CA GLY A 176 8.80 -0.23 4.44
C GLY A 176 8.59 -0.75 3.00
N PHE A 177 9.60 -0.66 2.14
CA PHE A 177 9.54 -1.26 0.81
C PHE A 177 9.53 -2.80 0.84
N LEU A 178 10.15 -3.39 1.83
CA LEU A 178 10.20 -4.85 1.98
C LEU A 178 8.90 -5.37 2.56
N ASP A 179 8.52 -4.81 3.70
CA ASP A 179 7.32 -5.21 4.43
C ASP A 179 6.80 -4.04 5.28
N GLN A 180 5.49 -3.90 5.38
CA GLN A 180 4.86 -2.81 6.14
C GLN A 180 5.04 -2.94 7.67
N PHE A 181 5.12 -4.17 8.17
CA PHE A 181 5.27 -4.44 9.60
C PHE A 181 6.68 -4.11 10.09
N LEU A 182 7.69 -4.30 9.26
CA LEU A 182 9.09 -4.18 9.63
C LEU A 182 9.45 -2.77 10.19
N PRO A 183 9.18 -1.65 9.50
CA PRO A 183 9.47 -0.32 10.04
C PRO A 183 8.68 -0.01 11.30
N VAL A 184 7.46 -0.53 11.43
CA VAL A 184 6.62 -0.39 12.63
C VAL A 184 7.24 -1.11 13.83
N ALA A 185 7.72 -2.34 13.63
CA ALA A 185 8.40 -3.09 14.67
C ALA A 185 9.71 -2.42 15.10
N MET A 186 10.49 -1.91 14.13
CA MET A 186 11.74 -1.18 14.39
C MET A 186 11.49 0.16 15.10
N ALA A 187 10.41 0.87 14.77
CA ALA A 187 10.05 2.15 15.37
C ALA A 187 9.83 2.05 16.90
N ASN A 188 9.54 0.86 17.42
CA ASN A 188 9.41 0.63 18.86
C ASN A 188 10.73 0.85 19.63
N ALA A 189 11.87 0.79 18.95
CA ALA A 189 13.18 1.08 19.54
C ALA A 189 13.47 2.59 19.69
N LEU A 190 12.69 3.45 19.03
CA LEU A 190 12.81 4.91 19.13
C LEU A 190 12.26 5.38 20.49
N THR A 191 12.97 6.26 21.16
CA THR A 191 12.57 6.81 22.46
C THR A 191 11.66 8.03 22.30
N ALA A 192 11.92 8.85 21.29
CA ALA A 192 11.14 10.04 20.98
C ALA A 192 9.79 9.69 20.35
N VAL A 193 8.70 10.05 21.04
CA VAL A 193 7.33 9.72 20.63
C VAL A 193 6.96 10.37 19.30
N ASP A 194 7.38 11.60 19.05
CA ASP A 194 7.13 12.33 17.79
C ASP A 194 7.81 11.66 16.59
N THR A 195 9.09 11.25 16.76
CA THR A 195 9.83 10.51 15.73
C THR A 195 9.18 9.14 15.46
N ARG A 196 8.79 8.43 16.52
CA ARG A 196 8.10 7.15 16.44
C ARG A 196 6.76 7.27 15.71
N PHE A 197 5.96 8.26 16.06
CA PHE A 197 4.68 8.55 15.42
C PHE A 197 4.85 8.89 13.94
N PHE A 198 5.84 9.74 13.61
CA PHE A 198 6.15 10.11 12.23
C PHE A 198 6.51 8.88 11.39
N ILE A 199 7.48 8.07 11.85
CA ILE A 199 7.90 6.84 11.15
C ILE A 199 6.73 5.88 10.98
N PHE A 200 5.93 5.68 12.03
CA PHE A 200 4.73 4.85 11.98
C PHE A 200 3.75 5.30 10.89
N CYS A 201 3.40 6.58 10.86
CA CYS A 201 2.46 7.11 9.89
C CYS A 201 3.01 7.05 8.46
N VAL A 202 4.30 7.36 8.26
CA VAL A 202 4.94 7.25 6.94
C VAL A 202 4.96 5.81 6.46
N ALA A 203 5.35 4.85 7.31
CA ALA A 203 5.39 3.44 6.96
C ALA A 203 4.02 2.92 6.48
N ILE A 204 2.94 3.34 7.12
CA ILE A 204 1.60 2.93 6.70
C ILE A 204 1.15 3.69 5.44
N ALA A 205 1.49 4.98 5.30
CA ALA A 205 1.15 5.76 4.12
C ALA A 205 1.88 5.29 2.85
N GLN A 206 3.03 4.67 2.97
CA GLN A 206 3.82 4.14 1.85
C GLN A 206 3.10 3.05 1.05
N ILE A 207 2.43 2.12 1.71
CA ILE A 207 1.56 1.05 1.13
C ILE A 207 2.21 0.12 0.11
N ILE A 208 3.24 0.53 -0.61
CA ILE A 208 3.87 -0.25 -1.68
C ILE A 208 5.00 -1.07 -1.06
N TYR A 209 4.68 -2.24 -0.56
CA TYR A 209 5.64 -3.19 -0.01
C TYR A 209 5.74 -4.45 -0.87
N MET A 210 6.95 -4.99 -0.97
CA MET A 210 7.24 -6.13 -1.85
C MET A 210 6.56 -7.41 -1.39
N SER A 211 6.38 -7.60 -0.09
CA SER A 211 5.80 -8.81 0.49
C SER A 211 4.39 -9.11 -0.01
N GLU A 212 3.60 -8.12 -0.35
CA GLU A 212 2.21 -8.31 -0.83
C GLU A 212 1.96 -7.56 -2.14
N ILE A 213 1.94 -6.22 -2.13
CA ILE A 213 1.57 -5.41 -3.30
C ILE A 213 2.56 -5.62 -4.45
N GLY A 214 3.86 -5.60 -4.17
CA GLY A 214 4.90 -5.81 -5.18
C GLY A 214 4.77 -7.18 -5.87
N VAL A 215 4.60 -8.23 -5.08
CA VAL A 215 4.42 -9.60 -5.61
C VAL A 215 3.11 -9.71 -6.40
N MET A 216 2.03 -9.12 -5.92
CA MET A 216 0.76 -9.09 -6.66
C MET A 216 0.90 -8.38 -8.01
N MET A 217 1.63 -7.27 -8.08
CA MET A 217 1.88 -6.56 -9.33
C MET A 217 2.69 -7.40 -10.31
N ILE A 218 3.76 -8.04 -9.86
CA ILE A 218 4.60 -8.92 -10.68
C ILE A 218 3.78 -10.11 -11.21
N ARG A 219 2.97 -10.74 -10.36
CA ARG A 219 2.12 -11.88 -10.73
C ARG A 219 0.92 -11.51 -11.62
N SER A 220 0.48 -10.27 -11.60
CA SER A 220 -0.70 -9.83 -12.36
C SER A 220 -0.47 -9.69 -13.87
N LYS A 221 0.76 -9.89 -14.35
CA LYS A 221 1.18 -9.63 -15.75
C LYS A 221 1.03 -8.15 -16.16
N VAL A 222 0.81 -7.26 -15.20
CA VAL A 222 0.96 -5.83 -15.41
C VAL A 222 2.47 -5.59 -15.51
N ASP A 223 3.03 -5.52 -16.69
CA ASP A 223 4.47 -5.34 -16.98
C ASP A 223 5.06 -4.09 -16.26
N PHE A 224 5.16 -4.20 -14.94
CA PHE A 224 5.62 -3.15 -14.04
C PHE A 224 6.81 -3.67 -13.25
N ASN A 225 8.00 -3.25 -13.64
CA ASN A 225 9.26 -3.74 -13.08
C ASN A 225 9.44 -3.32 -11.62
N ILE A 226 10.17 -4.14 -10.85
CA ILE A 226 10.52 -3.85 -9.43
C ILE A 226 11.13 -2.45 -9.29
N GLY A 227 11.99 -2.01 -10.24
CA GLY A 227 12.55 -0.66 -10.23
C GLY A 227 11.50 0.45 -10.32
N LYS A 228 10.47 0.28 -11.15
CA LYS A 228 9.35 1.23 -11.23
C LYS A 228 8.51 1.23 -9.95
N ILE A 229 8.29 0.05 -9.36
CA ILE A 229 7.60 -0.09 -8.07
C ILE A 229 8.38 0.66 -6.98
N PHE A 230 9.70 0.50 -6.93
CA PHE A 230 10.56 1.19 -5.98
C PHE A 230 10.54 2.71 -6.15
N ILE A 231 10.50 3.21 -7.38
CA ILE A 231 10.41 4.66 -7.65
C ILE A 231 9.07 5.21 -7.16
N VAL A 232 7.95 4.55 -7.48
CA VAL A 232 6.63 4.98 -6.96
C VAL A 232 6.58 4.94 -5.43
N PHE A 233 7.23 3.97 -4.81
CA PHE A 233 7.39 3.90 -3.37
C PHE A 233 8.17 5.12 -2.82
N LEU A 234 9.30 5.50 -3.45
CA LEU A 234 10.06 6.68 -3.06
C LEU A 234 9.28 7.98 -3.25
N GLU A 235 8.61 8.14 -4.39
CA GLU A 235 7.76 9.30 -4.66
C GLU A 235 6.66 9.44 -3.61
N ARG A 236 6.02 8.32 -3.26
CA ARG A 236 4.99 8.28 -2.23
C ARG A 236 5.57 8.63 -0.85
N THR A 237 6.75 8.13 -0.52
CA THR A 237 7.47 8.49 0.70
C THR A 237 7.73 9.99 0.76
N ILE A 238 8.32 10.56 -0.28
CA ILE A 238 8.65 11.99 -0.36
C ILE A 238 7.41 12.87 -0.27
N LEU A 239 6.30 12.49 -0.91
CA LEU A 239 5.05 13.25 -0.86
C LEU A 239 4.33 13.15 0.49
N SER A 240 4.40 12.00 1.16
CA SER A 240 3.73 11.79 2.45
C SER A 240 4.47 12.44 3.61
N MET A 241 5.82 12.49 3.57
CA MET A 241 6.65 13.03 4.66
C MET A 241 6.27 14.44 5.11
N PRO A 242 6.14 15.47 4.25
CA PRO A 242 5.83 16.83 4.69
C PRO A 242 4.44 16.95 5.31
N ILE A 243 3.48 16.18 4.83
CA ILE A 243 2.10 16.19 5.34
C ILE A 243 2.07 15.57 6.74
N ILE A 244 2.67 14.40 6.88
CA ILE A 244 2.76 13.69 8.17
C ILE A 244 3.60 14.50 9.17
N TRP A 245 4.68 15.14 8.72
CA TRP A 245 5.47 16.03 9.55
C TRP A 245 4.64 17.19 10.12
N ALA A 246 3.88 17.87 9.27
CA ALA A 246 2.99 18.95 9.70
C ALA A 246 1.97 18.47 10.74
N TYR A 247 1.37 17.28 10.53
CA TYR A 247 0.47 16.67 11.50
C TYR A 247 1.16 16.31 12.81
N THR A 248 2.37 15.74 12.74
CA THR A 248 3.15 15.38 13.93
C THR A 248 3.44 16.62 14.77
N ARG A 249 3.86 17.72 14.14
CA ARG A 249 4.14 18.99 14.82
C ARG A 249 2.90 19.65 15.43
N LEU A 250 1.75 19.46 14.79
CA LEU A 250 0.49 20.04 15.28
C LEU A 250 -0.09 19.28 16.46
N LEU A 251 0.15 17.95 16.56
CA LEU A 251 -0.56 17.07 17.48
C LEU A 251 0.28 16.60 18.67
N ILE A 252 1.60 16.60 18.53
CA ILE A 252 2.52 16.02 19.56
C ILE A 252 3.35 17.10 20.26
N HIS A 253 3.14 18.38 19.91
CA HIS A 253 3.77 19.53 20.58
C HIS A 253 2.79 20.30 21.40
#